data_69177d505c5b3a71f454dbafb5bf03c3
#
_entry.id   69177d505c5b3a71f454dbafb5bf03c3
#
_cell.length_a   1.000
_cell.length_b   1.000
_cell.length_c   1.000
_cell.angle_alpha   90.00
_cell.angle_beta   90.00
_cell.angle_gamma   90.00
#
_symmetry.space_group_name_H-M   'P 1'
#
loop_
_entity.id
_entity.type
_entity.pdbx_description
1 polymer ?
#
loop_
_entity_poly.entity_id
_entity_poly.type
_entity_poly.pdbx_seq_one_letter_code
_entity_poly.pdbx_strand_id
1 'polypeptide(L)'
;MYYSTVRFGDDVTELMIEEGASDDAESFAYDNMLNGIYQYDIADEKTTCLTEIDHINDLSLLDGDGYYSSKDGYFVFDTESRQTRQLPIDADGKTQYGPLKKSGDFLYYALSEENSDEVTYYRLKDDKSEELMKLSTEKAFGIENICGQSVYVNYTDDEGEFSLGVISLDNLNKGNFNPRKLRCYNEE
;
A
#
# COMPACT_ATOMS: atom_id res chain seq x y z
N MET A 1 -14.36 -12.94 4.43
CA MET A 1 -13.30 -11.91 4.76
C MET A 1 -12.01 -12.34 4.12
N TYR A 2 -11.27 -11.39 3.52
CA TYR A 2 -9.95 -11.64 2.95
C TYR A 2 -8.89 -10.95 3.81
N TYR A 3 -7.72 -11.52 3.91
CA TYR A 3 -6.58 -10.95 4.61
C TYR A 3 -5.28 -11.51 4.07
N SER A 4 -4.19 -10.78 4.26
CA SER A 4 -2.83 -11.28 4.08
C SER A 4 -2.24 -11.63 5.43
N THR A 5 -1.30 -12.56 5.45
CA THR A 5 -0.50 -12.87 6.62
C THR A 5 0.93 -13.13 6.20
N VAL A 6 1.84 -12.77 7.08
CA VAL A 6 3.25 -13.12 7.01
C VAL A 6 3.44 -14.43 7.76
N ARG A 7 4.17 -15.35 7.17
CA ARG A 7 4.56 -16.60 7.80
C ARG A 7 6.06 -16.73 7.71
N PHE A 8 6.70 -16.96 8.84
CA PHE A 8 8.11 -17.31 8.91
C PHE A 8 8.25 -18.82 8.93
N GLY A 9 9.27 -19.34 8.27
CA GLY A 9 9.68 -20.74 8.41
C GLY A 9 10.21 -21.05 9.81
N ASP A 10 10.26 -22.32 10.17
CA ASP A 10 10.73 -22.74 11.50
C ASP A 10 12.20 -22.34 11.75
N ASP A 11 13.03 -22.39 10.71
CA ASP A 11 14.44 -21.95 10.70
C ASP A 11 14.60 -20.45 10.95
N VAL A 12 13.72 -19.62 10.40
CA VAL A 12 13.68 -18.16 10.68
C VAL A 12 13.32 -17.93 12.14
N THR A 13 12.32 -18.66 12.65
CA THR A 13 11.87 -18.54 14.02
C THR A 13 12.97 -18.94 15.00
N GLU A 14 13.70 -20.02 14.73
CA GLU A 14 14.84 -20.46 15.53
C GLU A 14 15.96 -19.42 15.55
N LEU A 15 16.32 -18.85 14.38
CA LEU A 15 17.36 -17.82 14.29
C LEU A 15 16.98 -16.56 15.08
N MET A 16 15.74 -16.10 14.99
CA MET A 16 15.27 -14.93 15.76
C MET A 16 15.26 -15.17 17.27
N ILE A 17 15.05 -16.41 17.72
CA ILE A 17 15.10 -16.79 19.14
C ILE A 17 16.55 -16.85 19.63
N GLU A 18 17.47 -17.42 18.83
CA GLU A 18 18.87 -17.62 19.22
C GLU A 18 19.69 -16.32 19.20
N GLU A 19 19.53 -15.49 18.18
CA GLU A 19 20.34 -14.29 17.96
C GLU A 19 19.66 -13.00 18.44
N GLY A 20 18.37 -13.07 18.76
CA GLY A 20 17.57 -11.87 19.02
C GLY A 20 17.30 -11.08 17.74
N ALA A 21 16.79 -9.85 17.90
CA ALA A 21 16.56 -8.95 16.77
C ALA A 21 17.89 -8.29 16.36
N SER A 22 18.76 -9.03 15.68
CA SER A 22 19.94 -8.48 15.01
C SER A 22 19.59 -8.07 13.58
N ASP A 23 20.32 -7.10 13.00
CA ASP A 23 20.15 -6.67 11.62
C ASP A 23 20.24 -7.86 10.64
N ASP A 24 21.10 -8.84 10.93
CA ASP A 24 21.27 -10.03 10.11
C ASP A 24 20.05 -10.99 10.21
N ALA A 25 19.48 -11.15 11.41
CA ALA A 25 18.28 -11.97 11.61
C ALA A 25 17.04 -11.32 10.98
N GLU A 26 16.92 -10.00 11.06
CA GLU A 26 15.84 -9.25 10.41
C GLU A 26 15.93 -9.33 8.88
N SER A 27 17.13 -9.20 8.32
CA SER A 27 17.39 -9.35 6.89
C SER A 27 17.06 -10.76 6.40
N PHE A 28 17.52 -11.79 7.14
CA PHE A 28 17.21 -13.18 6.81
C PHE A 28 15.71 -13.47 6.90
N ALA A 29 15.04 -12.95 7.92
CA ALA A 29 13.58 -13.11 8.09
C ALA A 29 12.82 -12.46 6.92
N TYR A 30 13.24 -11.26 6.49
CA TYR A 30 12.66 -10.57 5.35
C TYR A 30 12.84 -11.36 4.06
N ASP A 31 14.03 -11.88 3.79
CA ASP A 31 14.35 -12.64 2.58
C ASP A 31 13.61 -13.98 2.49
N ASN A 32 13.23 -14.55 3.64
CA ASN A 32 12.54 -15.84 3.73
C ASN A 32 11.08 -15.75 4.15
N MET A 33 10.49 -14.54 4.02
CA MET A 33 9.11 -14.29 4.38
C MET A 33 8.16 -14.95 3.37
N LEU A 34 7.30 -15.83 3.85
CA LEU A 34 6.22 -16.43 3.07
C LEU A 34 4.92 -15.67 3.35
N ASN A 35 4.34 -15.10 2.32
CA ASN A 35 3.09 -14.39 2.38
C ASN A 35 2.00 -15.12 1.61
N GLY A 36 0.75 -14.82 1.91
CA GLY A 36 -0.38 -15.38 1.17
C GLY A 36 -1.61 -14.49 1.26
N ILE A 37 -2.50 -14.67 0.30
CA ILE A 37 -3.85 -14.15 0.35
C ILE A 37 -4.76 -15.26 0.86
N TYR A 38 -5.48 -14.97 1.94
CA TYR A 38 -6.34 -15.93 2.61
C TYR A 38 -7.78 -15.45 2.59
N GLN A 39 -8.69 -16.40 2.46
CA GLN A 39 -10.12 -16.21 2.66
C GLN A 39 -10.53 -16.86 3.97
N TYR A 40 -11.22 -16.10 4.83
CA TYR A 40 -11.89 -16.64 6.01
C TYR A 40 -13.40 -16.68 5.78
N ASP A 41 -13.95 -17.88 5.82
CA ASP A 41 -15.39 -18.08 5.83
C ASP A 41 -15.89 -17.99 7.29
N ILE A 42 -16.76 -16.99 7.54
CA ILE A 42 -17.28 -16.73 8.89
C ILE A 42 -18.28 -17.79 9.31
N ALA A 43 -19.06 -18.35 8.37
CA ALA A 43 -20.08 -19.32 8.69
C ALA A 43 -19.50 -20.69 9.04
N ASP A 44 -18.45 -21.09 8.32
CA ASP A 44 -17.79 -22.38 8.50
C ASP A 44 -16.54 -22.30 9.41
N GLU A 45 -16.19 -21.10 9.88
CA GLU A 45 -14.98 -20.80 10.67
C GLU A 45 -13.71 -21.38 10.03
N LYS A 46 -13.64 -21.31 8.69
CA LYS A 46 -12.58 -21.94 7.93
C LYS A 46 -11.71 -20.93 7.19
N THR A 47 -10.42 -21.07 7.35
CA THR A 47 -9.41 -20.35 6.55
C THR A 47 -9.00 -21.19 5.36
N THR A 48 -8.93 -20.55 4.19
CA THR A 48 -8.40 -21.15 2.95
C THR A 48 -7.34 -20.24 2.39
N CYS A 49 -6.12 -20.78 2.13
CA CYS A 49 -5.12 -20.07 1.36
C CYS A 49 -5.57 -20.05 -0.11
N LEU A 50 -5.65 -18.86 -0.69
CA LEU A 50 -6.03 -18.68 -2.10
C LEU A 50 -4.81 -18.67 -3.00
N THR A 51 -3.73 -18.05 -2.55
CA THR A 51 -2.45 -18.01 -3.25
C THR A 51 -1.33 -17.73 -2.26
N GLU A 52 -0.19 -18.34 -2.48
CA GLU A 52 1.07 -18.02 -1.80
C GLU A 52 1.83 -17.04 -2.69
N ILE A 53 2.40 -16.01 -2.11
CA ILE A 53 3.12 -14.93 -2.79
C ILE A 53 4.40 -14.66 -2.02
N ASP A 54 5.50 -14.64 -2.74
CA ASP A 54 6.78 -14.27 -2.18
C ASP A 54 6.84 -12.75 -1.97
N HIS A 55 7.11 -12.31 -0.75
CA HIS A 55 7.29 -10.89 -0.38
C HIS A 55 6.13 -9.96 -0.77
N ILE A 56 4.97 -10.08 -0.11
CA ILE A 56 3.94 -9.04 -0.18
C ILE A 56 4.38 -7.87 0.72
N ASN A 57 4.58 -6.70 0.14
CA ASN A 57 4.87 -5.48 0.90
C ASN A 57 3.61 -4.78 1.38
N ASP A 58 2.52 -4.87 0.61
CA ASP A 58 1.25 -4.23 0.93
C ASP A 58 0.10 -4.97 0.21
N LEU A 59 -1.03 -5.11 0.88
CA LEU A 59 -2.24 -5.67 0.31
C LEU A 59 -3.44 -4.77 0.60
N SER A 60 -4.05 -4.26 -0.45
CA SER A 60 -5.30 -3.50 -0.39
C SER A 60 -6.43 -4.28 -1.04
N LEU A 61 -7.54 -4.50 -0.31
CA LEU A 61 -8.76 -5.08 -0.87
C LEU A 61 -9.67 -3.96 -1.37
N LEU A 62 -9.83 -3.88 -2.69
CA LEU A 62 -10.54 -2.80 -3.36
C LEU A 62 -11.55 -3.38 -4.35
N ASP A 63 -12.84 -3.13 -4.11
CA ASP A 63 -13.96 -3.62 -4.95
C ASP A 63 -13.99 -5.14 -5.18
N GLY A 64 -13.52 -5.91 -4.20
CA GLY A 64 -13.50 -7.38 -4.27
C GLY A 64 -12.19 -7.98 -4.79
N ASP A 65 -11.30 -7.17 -5.33
CA ASP A 65 -9.97 -7.60 -5.79
C ASP A 65 -8.89 -7.27 -4.78
N GLY A 66 -7.84 -8.07 -4.72
CA GLY A 66 -6.64 -7.84 -3.94
C GLY A 66 -5.58 -7.13 -4.77
N TYR A 67 -5.22 -5.90 -4.42
CA TYR A 67 -4.12 -5.17 -5.04
C TYR A 67 -2.91 -5.23 -4.11
N TYR A 68 -1.77 -5.64 -4.63
CA TYR A 68 -0.56 -5.79 -3.82
C TYR A 68 0.72 -5.46 -4.59
N SER A 69 1.78 -5.16 -3.84
CA SER A 69 3.14 -5.08 -4.36
C SER A 69 4.00 -6.21 -3.80
N SER A 70 4.96 -6.64 -4.59
CA SER A 70 6.00 -7.58 -4.23
C SER A 70 7.33 -7.13 -4.82
N LYS A 71 8.42 -7.87 -4.60
CA LYS A 71 9.71 -7.62 -5.23
C LYS A 71 9.66 -7.63 -6.77
N ASP A 72 8.68 -8.33 -7.36
CA ASP A 72 8.54 -8.48 -8.81
C ASP A 72 7.60 -7.43 -9.43
N GLY A 73 7.08 -6.49 -8.63
CA GLY A 73 6.23 -5.40 -9.09
C GLY A 73 4.86 -5.35 -8.43
N TYR A 74 3.89 -4.82 -9.17
CA TYR A 74 2.53 -4.58 -8.70
C TYR A 74 1.55 -5.52 -9.37
N PHE A 75 0.59 -6.01 -8.59
CA PHE A 75 -0.32 -7.05 -9.05
C PHE A 75 -1.75 -6.80 -8.59
N VAL A 76 -2.70 -7.34 -9.35
CA VAL A 76 -4.08 -7.52 -8.92
C VAL A 76 -4.41 -9.00 -8.89
N PHE A 77 -5.01 -9.44 -7.80
CA PHE A 77 -5.56 -10.76 -7.58
C PHE A 77 -7.07 -10.68 -7.62
N ASP A 78 -7.67 -11.29 -8.64
CA ASP A 78 -9.12 -11.44 -8.76
C ASP A 78 -9.59 -12.53 -7.80
N THR A 79 -10.42 -12.17 -6.82
CA THR A 79 -10.85 -13.07 -5.76
C THR A 79 -11.87 -14.11 -6.23
N GLU A 80 -12.56 -13.89 -7.36
CA GLU A 80 -13.52 -14.83 -7.94
C GLU A 80 -12.82 -15.88 -8.79
N SER A 81 -12.02 -15.46 -9.76
CA SER A 81 -11.28 -16.36 -10.66
C SER A 81 -10.01 -16.95 -10.04
N ARG A 82 -9.51 -16.34 -8.95
CA ARG A 82 -8.25 -16.67 -8.28
C ARG A 82 -7.03 -16.52 -9.20
N GLN A 83 -7.11 -15.59 -10.12
CA GLN A 83 -6.01 -15.30 -11.04
C GLN A 83 -5.31 -14.02 -10.64
N THR A 84 -3.99 -14.02 -10.84
CA THR A 84 -3.15 -12.86 -10.63
C THR A 84 -2.76 -12.25 -11.97
N ARG A 85 -2.81 -10.93 -12.07
CA ARG A 85 -2.32 -10.17 -13.22
C ARG A 85 -1.36 -9.08 -12.75
N GLN A 86 -0.23 -8.95 -13.42
CA GLN A 86 0.69 -7.84 -13.18
C GLN A 86 0.09 -6.53 -13.70
N LEU A 87 0.23 -5.48 -12.91
CA LEU A 87 -0.15 -4.12 -13.28
C LEU A 87 1.01 -3.44 -14.02
N PRO A 88 0.76 -2.63 -15.03
CA PRO A 88 1.80 -1.94 -15.79
C PRO A 88 2.29 -0.69 -15.03
N ILE A 89 2.77 -0.89 -13.83
CA ILE A 89 3.39 0.14 -12.99
C ILE A 89 4.91 -0.03 -13.10
N ASP A 90 5.56 0.97 -13.68
CA ASP A 90 7.01 1.03 -13.77
C ASP A 90 7.60 1.50 -12.43
N ALA A 91 8.08 0.53 -11.67
CA ALA A 91 8.68 0.73 -10.35
C ALA A 91 10.19 0.44 -10.34
N ASP A 92 10.84 0.34 -11.49
CA ASP A 92 12.28 0.10 -11.56
C ASP A 92 13.06 1.23 -10.86
N GLY A 93 13.86 0.87 -9.86
CA GLY A 93 14.59 1.83 -9.01
C GLY A 93 13.69 2.73 -8.15
N LYS A 94 12.43 2.34 -7.89
CA LYS A 94 11.47 3.11 -7.11
C LYS A 94 10.84 2.27 -6.01
N THR A 95 10.54 2.93 -4.92
CA THR A 95 9.84 2.34 -3.76
C THR A 95 8.42 2.87 -3.66
N GLN A 96 7.48 2.01 -3.34
CA GLN A 96 6.10 2.39 -3.08
C GLN A 96 6.01 3.33 -1.87
N TYR A 97 5.26 4.42 -2.03
CA TYR A 97 4.96 5.36 -0.98
C TYR A 97 3.48 5.26 -0.58
N GLY A 98 3.22 4.51 0.46
CA GLY A 98 1.87 4.23 0.95
C GLY A 98 1.08 3.20 0.11
N PRO A 99 -0.11 2.79 0.57
CA PRO A 99 -0.89 1.74 -0.05
C PRO A 99 -1.60 2.18 -1.34
N LEU A 100 -1.86 1.21 -2.23
CA LEU A 100 -2.69 1.41 -3.41
C LEU A 100 -4.13 1.76 -3.01
N LYS A 101 -4.75 2.69 -3.71
CA LYS A 101 -6.16 3.08 -3.49
C LYS A 101 -6.93 3.10 -4.81
N LYS A 102 -8.22 2.80 -4.74
CA LYS A 102 -9.10 2.75 -5.92
C LYS A 102 -10.27 3.70 -5.76
N SER A 103 -10.66 4.35 -6.85
CA SER A 103 -11.89 5.12 -6.94
C SER A 103 -12.46 5.01 -8.36
N GLY A 104 -13.61 4.36 -8.48
CA GLY A 104 -14.17 3.99 -9.78
C GLY A 104 -13.17 3.15 -10.58
N ASP A 105 -12.90 3.55 -11.81
CA ASP A 105 -11.97 2.85 -12.71
C ASP A 105 -10.49 3.21 -12.48
N PHE A 106 -10.20 4.14 -11.56
CA PHE A 106 -8.83 4.60 -11.33
C PHE A 106 -8.20 3.93 -10.11
N LEU A 107 -6.96 3.49 -10.28
CA LEU A 107 -6.07 3.09 -9.20
C LEU A 107 -5.07 4.22 -8.95
N TYR A 108 -4.94 4.65 -7.70
CA TYR A 108 -4.03 5.70 -7.25
C TYR A 108 -2.87 5.08 -6.51
N TYR A 109 -1.67 5.56 -6.79
CA TYR A 109 -0.44 5.10 -6.14
C TYR A 109 0.62 6.20 -6.15
N ALA A 110 1.62 6.06 -5.31
CA ALA A 110 2.76 6.97 -5.27
C ALA A 110 4.07 6.19 -5.19
N LEU A 111 5.10 6.72 -5.82
CA LEU A 111 6.44 6.16 -5.87
C LEU A 111 7.46 7.22 -5.46
N SER A 112 8.47 6.81 -4.69
CA SER A 112 9.69 7.58 -4.46
C SER A 112 10.85 6.90 -5.17
N GLU A 113 11.73 7.68 -5.80
CA GLU A 113 12.96 7.16 -6.37
C GLU A 113 13.99 6.94 -5.26
N GLU A 114 14.80 5.89 -5.38
CA GLU A 114 15.90 5.64 -4.48
C GLU A 114 16.89 6.82 -4.53
N ASN A 115 17.23 7.38 -3.38
CA ASN A 115 18.06 8.58 -3.23
C ASN A 115 17.45 9.90 -3.77
N SER A 116 16.14 9.98 -3.91
CA SER A 116 15.41 11.20 -4.25
C SER A 116 14.62 11.71 -3.05
N ASP A 117 14.61 13.04 -2.89
CA ASP A 117 13.75 13.71 -1.91
C ASP A 117 12.35 14.01 -2.49
N GLU A 118 11.94 13.25 -3.51
CA GLU A 118 10.65 13.47 -4.18
C GLU A 118 9.77 12.22 -4.17
N VAL A 119 8.48 12.44 -4.03
CA VAL A 119 7.42 11.45 -4.19
C VAL A 119 6.54 11.86 -5.36
N THR A 120 6.36 10.96 -6.31
CA THR A 120 5.50 11.18 -7.48
C THR A 120 4.21 10.41 -7.34
N TYR A 121 3.09 11.09 -7.50
CA TYR A 121 1.74 10.52 -7.43
C TYR A 121 1.20 10.26 -8.81
N TYR A 122 0.56 9.11 -8.97
CA TYR A 122 0.03 8.62 -10.24
C TYR A 122 -1.41 8.15 -10.10
N ARG A 123 -2.10 8.11 -11.23
CA ARG A 123 -3.29 7.29 -11.41
C ARG A 123 -3.12 6.34 -12.59
N LEU A 124 -3.67 5.14 -12.45
CA LEU A 124 -3.68 4.11 -13.49
C LEU A 124 -5.11 3.85 -13.92
N LYS A 125 -5.36 3.86 -15.23
CA LYS A 125 -6.62 3.43 -15.86
C LYS A 125 -6.32 2.81 -17.22
N ASP A 126 -7.00 1.73 -17.56
CA ASP A 126 -6.86 1.04 -18.86
C ASP A 126 -5.38 0.78 -19.21
N ASP A 127 -4.62 0.29 -18.24
CA ASP A 127 -3.18 0.00 -18.32
C ASP A 127 -2.29 1.21 -18.69
N LYS A 128 -2.78 2.42 -18.43
CA LYS A 128 -2.01 3.66 -18.64
C LYS A 128 -1.87 4.43 -17.33
N SER A 129 -0.62 4.65 -16.96
CA SER A 129 -0.26 5.50 -15.83
C SER A 129 -0.16 6.95 -16.26
N GLU A 130 -0.74 7.82 -15.47
CA GLU A 130 -0.68 9.28 -15.63
C GLU A 130 -0.11 9.89 -14.36
N GLU A 131 0.94 10.69 -14.50
CA GLU A 131 1.50 11.48 -13.42
C GLU A 131 0.54 12.60 -13.03
N LEU A 132 0.25 12.72 -11.73
CA LEU A 132 -0.63 13.75 -11.19
C LEU A 132 0.18 14.92 -10.62
N MET A 133 1.18 14.61 -9.78
CA MET A 133 2.01 15.62 -9.13
C MET A 133 3.30 15.03 -8.58
N LYS A 134 4.28 15.92 -8.32
CA LYS A 134 5.49 15.61 -7.56
C LYS A 134 5.58 16.52 -6.35
N LEU A 135 5.96 15.96 -5.23
CA LEU A 135 6.17 16.68 -3.97
C LEU A 135 7.48 16.24 -3.34
N SER A 136 8.12 17.14 -2.62
CA SER A 136 9.26 16.73 -1.76
C SER A 136 8.75 15.77 -0.67
N THR A 137 9.61 14.89 -0.19
CA THR A 137 9.27 13.94 0.88
C THR A 137 8.73 14.63 2.14
N GLU A 138 9.23 15.85 2.45
CA GLU A 138 8.71 16.66 3.56
C GLU A 138 7.26 17.12 3.40
N LYS A 139 6.78 17.23 2.14
CA LYS A 139 5.42 17.65 1.79
C LYS A 139 4.58 16.50 1.24
N ALA A 140 5.15 15.32 1.15
CA ALA A 140 4.44 14.14 0.69
C ALA A 140 3.33 13.75 1.66
N PHE A 141 2.30 13.11 1.14
CA PHE A 141 1.16 12.65 1.92
C PHE A 141 0.82 11.20 1.60
N GLY A 142 0.33 10.49 2.60
CA GLY A 142 -0.27 9.17 2.41
C GLY A 142 -1.75 9.30 2.07
N ILE A 143 -2.22 8.53 1.09
CA ILE A 143 -3.66 8.41 0.83
C ILE A 143 -4.20 7.30 1.72
N GLU A 144 -4.96 7.67 2.75
CA GLU A 144 -5.55 6.72 3.70
C GLU A 144 -6.78 6.03 3.13
N ASN A 145 -7.65 6.84 2.51
CA ASN A 145 -8.88 6.32 1.92
C ASN A 145 -9.44 7.28 0.86
N ILE A 146 -10.20 6.73 -0.09
CA ILE A 146 -11.00 7.49 -1.05
C ILE A 146 -12.46 7.07 -0.87
N CYS A 147 -13.31 8.03 -0.52
CA CYS A 147 -14.73 7.80 -0.32
C CYS A 147 -15.55 8.83 -1.12
N GLY A 148 -16.16 8.39 -2.21
CA GLY A 148 -16.87 9.27 -3.14
C GLY A 148 -15.94 10.34 -3.69
N GLN A 149 -16.22 11.61 -3.41
CA GLN A 149 -15.42 12.76 -3.86
C GLN A 149 -14.41 13.24 -2.82
N SER A 150 -14.24 12.53 -1.71
CA SER A 150 -13.33 12.88 -0.63
C SER A 150 -12.14 11.92 -0.57
N VAL A 151 -10.95 12.48 -0.51
CA VAL A 151 -9.68 11.76 -0.30
C VAL A 151 -9.16 12.11 1.08
N TYR A 152 -9.06 11.12 1.94
CA TYR A 152 -8.51 11.26 3.27
C TYR A 152 -7.01 11.01 3.21
N VAL A 153 -6.25 11.93 3.79
CA VAL A 153 -4.79 11.93 3.69
C VAL A 153 -4.15 12.13 5.05
N ASN A 154 -3.00 11.52 5.25
CA ASN A 154 -2.05 11.89 6.30
C ASN A 154 -0.92 12.72 5.69
N TYR A 155 -0.46 13.73 6.41
CA TYR A 155 0.57 14.65 5.93
C TYR A 155 1.24 15.37 7.09
N THR A 156 2.42 15.94 6.82
CA THR A 156 3.07 16.87 7.76
C THR A 156 2.60 18.28 7.42
N ASP A 157 2.05 18.99 8.39
CA ASP A 157 1.56 20.36 8.22
C ASP A 157 2.69 21.41 8.27
N ASP A 158 2.35 22.68 8.07
CA ASP A 158 3.33 23.78 8.04
C ASP A 158 4.02 24.00 9.42
N GLU A 159 3.50 23.43 10.49
CA GLU A 159 4.08 23.46 11.84
C GLU A 159 5.01 22.26 12.09
N GLY A 160 5.12 21.34 11.12
CA GLY A 160 5.90 20.11 11.19
C GLY A 160 5.19 18.98 11.94
N GLU A 161 3.89 19.12 12.21
CA GLU A 161 3.10 18.14 12.93
C GLU A 161 2.40 17.16 11.97
N PHE A 162 2.38 15.87 12.38
CA PHE A 162 1.62 14.86 11.65
C PHE A 162 0.13 15.10 11.78
N SER A 163 -0.56 15.25 10.67
CA SER A 163 -1.95 15.66 10.62
C SER A 163 -2.78 14.80 9.68
N LEU A 164 -4.06 14.64 10.01
CA LEU A 164 -5.05 14.07 9.10
C LEU A 164 -5.79 15.19 8.39
N GLY A 165 -6.05 15.00 7.11
CA GLY A 165 -6.75 15.97 6.30
C GLY A 165 -7.67 15.34 5.26
N VAL A 166 -8.40 16.20 4.57
CA VAL A 166 -9.24 15.81 3.44
C VAL A 166 -9.03 16.77 2.29
N ILE A 167 -8.86 16.22 1.09
CA ILE A 167 -8.89 16.95 -0.18
C ILE A 167 -10.03 16.41 -1.06
N SER A 168 -10.45 17.17 -2.05
CA SER A 168 -11.39 16.63 -3.03
C SER A 168 -10.66 15.76 -4.04
N LEU A 169 -11.34 14.73 -4.54
CA LEU A 169 -10.80 13.86 -5.60
C LEU A 169 -10.48 14.67 -6.88
N ASP A 170 -11.26 15.73 -7.15
CA ASP A 170 -10.99 16.65 -8.25
C ASP A 170 -9.66 17.41 -8.06
N ASN A 171 -9.34 17.84 -6.84
CA ASN A 171 -8.06 18.47 -6.55
C ASN A 171 -6.90 17.47 -6.70
N LEU A 172 -7.03 16.25 -6.20
CA LEU A 172 -6.03 15.20 -6.42
C LEU A 172 -5.79 14.98 -7.92
N ASN A 173 -6.85 14.84 -8.69
CA ASN A 173 -6.77 14.63 -10.14
C ASN A 173 -6.17 15.80 -10.93
N LYS A 174 -6.19 16.99 -10.37
CA LYS A 174 -5.56 18.20 -10.95
C LYS A 174 -4.14 18.46 -10.43
N GLY A 175 -3.60 17.57 -9.60
CA GLY A 175 -2.30 17.77 -8.99
C GLY A 175 -2.26 18.88 -7.94
N ASN A 176 -3.41 19.19 -7.31
CA ASN A 176 -3.51 20.23 -6.29
C ASN A 176 -3.60 19.62 -4.90
N PHE A 177 -2.53 19.76 -4.10
CA PHE A 177 -2.52 19.34 -2.72
C PHE A 177 -2.75 20.56 -1.79
N ASN A 178 -3.94 20.67 -1.26
CA ASN A 178 -4.30 21.66 -0.26
C ASN A 178 -5.33 21.05 0.72
N PRO A 179 -4.85 20.28 1.71
CA PRO A 179 -5.71 19.54 2.61
C PRO A 179 -6.38 20.48 3.62
N ARG A 180 -7.66 20.23 3.86
CA ARG A 180 -8.36 20.77 5.01
C ARG A 180 -8.09 19.85 6.20
N LYS A 181 -7.37 20.34 7.23
CA LYS A 181 -7.08 19.60 8.46
C LYS A 181 -8.36 19.11 9.12
N LEU A 182 -8.38 17.84 9.48
CA LEU A 182 -9.46 17.26 10.28
C LEU A 182 -9.13 17.47 11.75
N ARG A 183 -10.10 18.02 12.52
CA ARG A 183 -9.95 18.15 13.97
C ARG A 183 -10.27 16.82 14.63
N CYS A 184 -9.33 16.27 15.38
CA CYS A 184 -9.64 15.19 16.32
C CYS A 184 -10.42 15.78 17.50
N TYR A 185 -11.52 15.15 17.91
CA TYR A 185 -12.41 15.64 18.99
C TYR A 185 -11.80 15.54 20.40
N ASN A 186 -10.53 15.18 20.54
CA ASN A 186 -9.87 14.95 21.83
C ASN A 186 -8.84 16.04 22.22
N GLU A 187 -8.86 17.19 21.56
CA GLU A 187 -8.08 18.36 21.99
C GLU A 187 -9.00 19.30 22.79
N GLU A 188 -9.22 18.98 24.07
CA GLU A 188 -9.63 19.91 25.12
C GLU A 188 -8.44 20.22 26.03
#